data_5db624b02ba05b96bfa1e3b041deb19d
#
_entry.id   5db624b02ba05b96bfa1e3b041deb19d
#
_cell.length_a   1.000
_cell.length_b   1.000
_cell.length_c   1.000
_cell.angle_alpha   90.00
_cell.angle_beta   90.00
_cell.angle_gamma   90.00
#
_symmetry.space_group_name_H-M   'P 1'
#
loop_
_entity.id
_entity.type
_entity.pdbx_description
1 polymer ?
#
loop_
_entity_poly.entity_id
_entity_poly.type
_entity_poly.pdbx_seq_one_letter_code
_entity_poly.pdbx_strand_id
1 'polypeptide(L)'
;PGRGHFGEFCAHPAFFLQRAFRECGEVCEFDQGGMRTVLMVGPEAHEAVFRAPDEQLSAPAAYQYMVPIFGPGVQYGAPIEVERQQLKMHAKGLRAERLNYYAPIVAREVEDWVAGWGDAGEMDFYEAFADLTIKTSTHCLLGAEFRYSLTDEFARHYHDLGEAADAAGTVDHAQQKAVYDRRDRARKALGDLIIERINRRRNAGETHDDLLQVYMDATLLDGSHLSDEQVAGMVVWFMFAGHHTSANTAAWTLVELARYPEYAAEVTAEVDQLFATETELSFRALRKLPLMEGFIREILRAHPPLNALCRRVMQDFHYKDYLIE
;
A
#
# COMPACT_ATOMS: atom_id res chain seq x y z
N PRO A 1 4.90 -33.00 -14.68
CA PRO A 1 4.07 -33.01 -13.53
C PRO A 1 3.75 -31.56 -13.27
N GLY A 2 2.51 -31.20 -13.63
CA GLY A 2 2.12 -29.82 -13.74
C GLY A 2 2.15 -29.10 -12.39
N ARG A 3 2.61 -27.85 -12.43
CA ARG A 3 2.42 -26.88 -11.33
C ARG A 3 0.96 -26.43 -11.25
N GLY A 4 0.00 -27.22 -11.71
CA GLY A 4 -1.39 -26.87 -11.83
C GLY A 4 -1.58 -25.56 -12.62
N HIS A 5 -2.44 -24.66 -12.16
CA HIS A 5 -2.68 -23.34 -12.76
C HIS A 5 -1.65 -22.29 -12.29
N PHE A 6 -0.78 -22.61 -11.33
CA PHE A 6 0.15 -21.68 -10.71
C PHE A 6 1.12 -21.02 -11.69
N GLY A 7 1.63 -21.80 -12.67
CA GLY A 7 2.55 -21.26 -13.69
C GLY A 7 1.90 -20.17 -14.54
N GLU A 8 0.65 -20.37 -14.95
CA GLU A 8 -0.11 -19.39 -15.73
C GLU A 8 -0.49 -18.17 -14.88
N PHE A 9 -0.92 -18.40 -13.64
CA PHE A 9 -1.25 -17.33 -12.71
C PHE A 9 -0.03 -16.43 -12.44
N CYS A 10 1.15 -16.99 -12.21
CA CYS A 10 2.37 -16.20 -11.99
C CYS A 10 2.83 -15.44 -13.25
N ALA A 11 2.69 -16.04 -14.43
CA ALA A 11 3.13 -15.42 -15.68
C ALA A 11 2.22 -14.26 -16.11
N HIS A 12 0.90 -14.44 -15.98
CA HIS A 12 -0.11 -13.50 -16.48
C HIS A 12 -1.35 -13.47 -15.57
N PRO A 13 -1.25 -12.95 -14.32
CA PRO A 13 -2.32 -13.06 -13.34
C PRO A 13 -3.66 -12.48 -13.83
N ALA A 14 -3.64 -11.31 -14.45
CA ALA A 14 -4.88 -10.67 -14.94
C ALA A 14 -5.57 -11.50 -16.02
N PHE A 15 -4.82 -12.07 -16.97
CA PHE A 15 -5.38 -12.94 -18.00
C PHE A 15 -5.93 -14.24 -17.43
N PHE A 16 -5.20 -14.83 -16.47
CA PHE A 16 -5.65 -16.02 -15.77
C PHE A 16 -6.98 -15.78 -15.05
N LEU A 17 -7.06 -14.70 -14.23
CA LEU A 17 -8.28 -14.38 -13.49
C LEU A 17 -9.48 -14.10 -14.41
N GLN A 18 -9.27 -13.38 -15.53
CA GLN A 18 -10.31 -13.15 -16.53
C GLN A 18 -10.76 -14.44 -17.19
N ARG A 19 -9.84 -15.36 -17.50
CA ARG A 19 -10.18 -16.65 -18.08
C ARG A 19 -10.97 -17.49 -17.08
N ALA A 20 -10.51 -17.59 -15.84
CA ALA A 20 -11.20 -18.32 -14.79
C ALA A 20 -12.64 -17.82 -14.60
N PHE A 21 -12.84 -16.49 -14.59
CA PHE A 21 -14.18 -15.91 -14.53
C PHE A 21 -15.06 -16.28 -15.75
N ARG A 22 -14.50 -16.26 -16.97
CA ARG A 22 -15.26 -16.62 -18.18
C ARG A 22 -15.65 -18.10 -18.21
N GLU A 23 -14.81 -18.98 -17.70
CA GLU A 23 -15.02 -20.43 -17.71
C GLU A 23 -15.93 -20.91 -16.57
N CYS A 24 -15.81 -20.33 -15.38
CA CYS A 24 -16.47 -20.82 -14.18
C CYS A 24 -17.54 -19.84 -13.61
N GLY A 25 -17.53 -18.58 -14.01
CA GLY A 25 -18.38 -17.55 -13.46
C GLY A 25 -17.84 -16.93 -12.16
N GLU A 26 -18.72 -16.52 -11.26
CA GLU A 26 -18.37 -15.79 -10.03
C GLU A 26 -17.49 -16.57 -9.04
N VAL A 27 -17.57 -17.89 -9.06
CA VAL A 27 -16.83 -18.76 -8.12
C VAL A 27 -16.09 -19.81 -8.94
N CYS A 28 -14.76 -19.81 -8.82
CA CYS A 28 -13.89 -20.69 -9.56
C CYS A 28 -12.82 -21.28 -8.65
N GLU A 29 -12.71 -22.60 -8.62
CA GLU A 29 -11.64 -23.28 -7.89
C GLU A 29 -10.46 -23.56 -8.82
N PHE A 30 -9.23 -23.35 -8.30
CA PHE A 30 -8.00 -23.68 -9.02
C PHE A 30 -6.87 -24.09 -8.06
N ASP A 31 -5.88 -24.78 -8.60
CA ASP A 31 -4.67 -25.14 -7.86
C ASP A 31 -3.62 -24.05 -8.00
N GLN A 32 -3.21 -23.48 -6.86
CA GLN A 32 -2.14 -22.49 -6.77
C GLN A 32 -0.89 -23.11 -6.14
N GLY A 33 -0.19 -23.93 -6.92
CA GLY A 33 1.07 -24.55 -6.47
C GLY A 33 0.90 -25.61 -5.37
N GLY A 34 -0.20 -26.38 -5.45
CA GLY A 34 -0.57 -27.38 -4.44
C GLY A 34 -1.51 -26.85 -3.37
N MET A 35 -1.88 -25.58 -3.43
CA MET A 35 -2.87 -24.98 -2.55
C MET A 35 -4.20 -24.84 -3.30
N ARG A 36 -5.25 -25.44 -2.75
CA ARG A 36 -6.62 -25.25 -3.24
C ARG A 36 -7.03 -23.79 -3.01
N THR A 37 -7.35 -23.09 -4.07
CA THR A 37 -7.71 -21.66 -4.03
C THR A 37 -9.04 -21.45 -4.72
N VAL A 38 -9.92 -20.67 -4.11
CA VAL A 38 -11.20 -20.29 -4.68
C VAL A 38 -11.18 -18.81 -5.02
N LEU A 39 -11.34 -18.52 -6.32
CA LEU A 39 -11.53 -17.18 -6.84
C LEU A 39 -13.00 -16.80 -6.68
N MET A 40 -13.26 -15.67 -6.07
CA MET A 40 -14.58 -15.08 -5.95
C MET A 40 -14.59 -13.70 -6.63
N VAL A 41 -15.47 -13.49 -7.59
CA VAL A 41 -15.51 -12.30 -8.45
C VAL A 41 -16.92 -11.71 -8.46
N GLY A 42 -16.99 -10.39 -8.41
CA GLY A 42 -18.23 -9.64 -8.50
C GLY A 42 -18.61 -8.95 -7.19
N PRO A 43 -19.45 -7.90 -7.25
CA PRO A 43 -19.75 -7.07 -6.09
C PRO A 43 -20.33 -7.83 -4.90
N GLU A 44 -21.27 -8.77 -5.16
CA GLU A 44 -21.90 -9.57 -4.12
C GLU A 44 -20.92 -10.55 -3.46
N ALA A 45 -20.05 -11.19 -4.29
CA ALA A 45 -19.02 -12.09 -3.81
C ALA A 45 -17.97 -11.34 -2.96
N HIS A 46 -17.54 -10.17 -3.43
CA HIS A 46 -16.62 -9.30 -2.68
C HIS A 46 -17.23 -8.84 -1.36
N GLU A 47 -18.49 -8.40 -1.37
CA GLU A 47 -19.19 -7.99 -0.15
C GLU A 47 -19.25 -9.12 0.87
N ALA A 48 -19.58 -10.34 0.42
CA ALA A 48 -19.64 -11.52 1.28
C ALA A 48 -18.29 -11.82 1.93
N VAL A 49 -17.19 -11.80 1.13
CA VAL A 49 -15.83 -12.03 1.63
C VAL A 49 -15.38 -10.93 2.60
N PHE A 50 -15.65 -9.65 2.29
CA PHE A 50 -15.18 -8.55 3.15
C PHE A 50 -16.00 -8.39 4.43
N ARG A 51 -17.22 -8.89 4.47
CA ARG A 51 -18.05 -8.92 5.70
C ARG A 51 -17.81 -10.13 6.58
N ALA A 52 -17.16 -11.16 6.04
CA ALA A 52 -16.84 -12.35 6.83
C ALA A 52 -15.87 -12.01 7.97
N PRO A 53 -16.11 -12.51 9.20
CA PRO A 53 -15.19 -12.29 10.31
C PRO A 53 -13.88 -13.06 10.11
N ASP A 54 -12.80 -12.59 10.73
CA ASP A 54 -11.48 -13.23 10.62
C ASP A 54 -11.46 -14.68 11.13
N GLU A 55 -12.36 -15.03 12.03
CA GLU A 55 -12.54 -16.40 12.53
C GLU A 55 -13.05 -17.35 11.43
N GLN A 56 -13.65 -16.82 10.36
CA GLN A 56 -14.13 -17.57 9.20
C GLN A 56 -13.25 -17.40 7.99
N LEU A 57 -12.90 -16.15 7.61
CA LEU A 57 -12.03 -15.80 6.49
C LEU A 57 -10.92 -14.86 6.96
N SER A 58 -9.78 -15.43 7.33
CA SER A 58 -8.69 -14.69 7.96
C SER A 58 -7.75 -14.03 6.94
N ALA A 59 -7.61 -12.70 7.02
CA ALA A 59 -6.56 -11.97 6.32
C ALA A 59 -5.17 -12.23 6.97
N PRO A 60 -4.99 -12.11 8.29
CA PRO A 60 -3.69 -12.39 8.89
C PRO A 60 -3.15 -13.78 8.55
N ALA A 61 -3.99 -14.81 8.55
CA ALA A 61 -3.56 -16.16 8.20
C ALA A 61 -3.16 -16.31 6.72
N ALA A 62 -3.77 -15.53 5.82
CA ALA A 62 -3.42 -15.52 4.40
C ALA A 62 -2.09 -14.79 4.13
N TYR A 63 -1.79 -13.73 4.89
CA TYR A 63 -0.63 -12.85 4.66
C TYR A 63 0.57 -13.15 5.59
N GLN A 64 0.68 -14.37 6.15
CA GLN A 64 1.81 -14.75 7.01
C GLN A 64 3.18 -14.58 6.33
N TYR A 65 3.26 -14.68 5.00
CA TYR A 65 4.49 -14.45 4.24
C TYR A 65 5.00 -12.99 4.31
N MET A 66 4.14 -12.06 4.72
CA MET A 66 4.51 -10.65 4.92
C MET A 66 5.12 -10.37 6.31
N VAL A 67 4.99 -11.28 7.25
CA VAL A 67 5.54 -11.10 8.62
C VAL A 67 7.04 -10.82 8.62
N PRO A 68 7.89 -11.50 7.82
CA PRO A 68 9.30 -11.17 7.74
C PRO A 68 9.61 -9.78 7.17
N ILE A 69 8.65 -9.13 6.50
CA ILE A 69 8.79 -7.78 5.93
C ILE A 69 8.52 -6.73 7.01
N PHE A 70 7.44 -6.87 7.77
CA PHE A 70 7.02 -5.89 8.77
C PHE A 70 7.54 -6.18 10.17
N GLY A 71 7.74 -7.44 10.47
CA GLY A 71 8.24 -7.94 11.75
C GLY A 71 7.20 -8.62 12.61
N PRO A 72 7.66 -9.40 13.60
CA PRO A 72 6.79 -10.06 14.56
C PRO A 72 6.06 -9.02 15.42
N GLY A 73 4.80 -9.29 15.75
CA GLY A 73 3.98 -8.37 16.54
C GLY A 73 3.47 -7.14 15.80
N VAL A 74 3.66 -7.09 14.45
CA VAL A 74 3.16 -6.01 13.59
C VAL A 74 2.16 -6.59 12.60
N GLN A 75 0.95 -6.01 12.55
CA GLN A 75 -0.13 -6.39 11.63
C GLN A 75 -0.31 -7.93 11.58
N TYR A 76 -0.12 -8.55 10.42
CA TYR A 76 -0.29 -9.99 10.21
C TYR A 76 0.57 -10.89 11.13
N GLY A 77 1.59 -10.34 11.79
CA GLY A 77 2.42 -11.02 12.78
C GLY A 77 1.97 -10.78 14.22
N ALA A 78 0.93 -9.99 14.45
CA ALA A 78 0.37 -9.70 15.76
C ALA A 78 -0.83 -10.62 16.07
N PRO A 79 -1.16 -10.84 17.36
CA PRO A 79 -2.47 -11.36 17.74
C PRO A 79 -3.59 -10.46 17.20
N ILE A 80 -4.71 -11.05 16.79
CA ILE A 80 -5.81 -10.32 16.12
C ILE A 80 -6.30 -9.09 16.90
N GLU A 81 -6.33 -9.17 18.25
CA GLU A 81 -6.73 -8.08 19.11
C GLU A 81 -5.73 -6.90 19.07
N VAL A 82 -4.44 -7.22 18.92
CA VAL A 82 -3.36 -6.21 18.79
C VAL A 82 -3.39 -5.62 17.39
N GLU A 83 -3.55 -6.43 16.34
CA GLU A 83 -3.68 -5.98 14.96
C GLU A 83 -4.84 -4.97 14.82
N ARG A 84 -6.02 -5.28 15.37
CA ARG A 84 -7.17 -4.36 15.37
C ARG A 84 -6.87 -3.02 16.05
N GLN A 85 -6.04 -3.01 17.09
CA GLN A 85 -5.58 -1.77 17.73
C GLN A 85 -4.60 -1.02 16.85
N GLN A 86 -3.65 -1.72 16.22
CA GLN A 86 -2.69 -1.13 15.29
C GLN A 86 -3.40 -0.48 14.10
N LEU A 87 -4.43 -1.12 13.53
CA LEU A 87 -5.26 -0.53 12.46
C LEU A 87 -5.93 0.78 12.91
N LYS A 88 -6.40 0.86 14.15
CA LYS A 88 -6.95 2.12 14.71
C LYS A 88 -5.87 3.21 14.87
N MET A 89 -4.63 2.82 15.16
CA MET A 89 -3.50 3.78 15.23
C MET A 89 -3.17 4.33 13.85
N HIS A 90 -3.14 3.48 12.81
CA HIS A 90 -2.97 3.92 11.43
C HIS A 90 -4.08 4.89 11.00
N ALA A 91 -5.33 4.60 11.36
CA ALA A 91 -6.47 5.48 11.04
C ALA A 91 -6.32 6.88 11.65
N LYS A 92 -5.58 7.05 12.76
CA LYS A 92 -5.28 8.39 13.31
C LYS A 92 -4.44 9.24 12.35
N GLY A 93 -3.52 8.60 11.60
CA GLY A 93 -2.70 9.28 10.59
C GLY A 93 -3.47 9.73 9.35
N LEU A 94 -4.70 9.23 9.14
CA LEU A 94 -5.55 9.54 7.98
C LEU A 94 -6.76 10.41 8.32
N ARG A 95 -6.81 11.01 9.51
CA ARG A 95 -7.89 11.94 9.88
C ARG A 95 -7.82 13.23 9.07
N ALA A 96 -8.95 13.88 8.88
CA ALA A 96 -9.06 15.11 8.09
C ALA A 96 -8.06 16.20 8.51
N GLU A 97 -7.77 16.33 9.81
CA GLU A 97 -6.77 17.27 10.34
C GLU A 97 -5.36 16.95 9.81
N ARG A 98 -4.99 15.66 9.78
CA ARG A 98 -3.72 15.20 9.22
C ARG A 98 -3.67 15.37 7.70
N LEU A 99 -4.74 15.06 7.01
CA LEU A 99 -4.81 15.26 5.57
C LEU A 99 -4.71 16.76 5.18
N ASN A 100 -5.25 17.66 5.99
CA ASN A 100 -5.04 19.10 5.82
C ASN A 100 -3.56 19.50 6.04
N TYR A 101 -2.86 18.85 6.96
CA TYR A 101 -1.42 19.07 7.16
C TYR A 101 -0.58 18.51 6.01
N TYR A 102 -0.96 17.35 5.47
CA TYR A 102 -0.22 16.69 4.37
C TYR A 102 -0.40 17.39 3.03
N ALA A 103 -1.57 17.95 2.73
CA ALA A 103 -1.87 18.53 1.42
C ALA A 103 -0.84 19.57 0.93
N PRO A 104 -0.44 20.58 1.72
CA PRO A 104 0.60 21.52 1.30
C PRO A 104 2.00 20.90 1.20
N ILE A 105 2.29 19.84 1.94
CA ILE A 105 3.55 19.10 1.83
C ILE A 105 3.59 18.38 0.48
N VAL A 106 2.53 17.64 0.16
CA VAL A 106 2.40 16.93 -1.12
C VAL A 106 2.48 17.91 -2.30
N ALA A 107 1.77 19.04 -2.21
CA ALA A 107 1.83 20.07 -3.24
C ALA A 107 3.25 20.55 -3.50
N ARG A 108 4.01 20.87 -2.45
CA ARG A 108 5.40 21.32 -2.57
C ARG A 108 6.31 20.24 -3.17
N GLU A 109 6.21 18.99 -2.72
CA GLU A 109 7.01 17.89 -3.29
C GLU A 109 6.70 17.69 -4.78
N VAL A 110 5.45 17.87 -5.21
CA VAL A 110 5.05 17.81 -6.61
C VAL A 110 5.58 19.03 -7.38
N GLU A 111 5.49 20.24 -6.83
CA GLU A 111 6.04 21.45 -7.44
C GLU A 111 7.55 21.34 -7.65
N ASP A 112 8.30 20.91 -6.62
CA ASP A 112 9.75 20.69 -6.69
C ASP A 112 10.10 19.62 -7.74
N TRP A 113 9.29 18.56 -7.83
CA TRP A 113 9.48 17.50 -8.81
C TRP A 113 9.26 17.97 -10.24
N VAL A 114 8.17 18.71 -10.50
CA VAL A 114 7.84 19.26 -11.82
C VAL A 114 8.85 20.38 -12.21
N ALA A 115 9.33 21.18 -11.26
CA ALA A 115 10.32 22.21 -11.51
C ALA A 115 11.66 21.66 -12.06
N GLY A 116 11.93 20.38 -11.82
CA GLY A 116 13.08 19.67 -12.39
C GLY A 116 12.91 19.22 -13.84
N TRP A 117 11.70 19.39 -14.42
CA TRP A 117 11.41 18.98 -15.79
C TRP A 117 11.90 20.05 -16.80
N GLY A 118 12.31 19.61 -18.00
CA GLY A 118 12.56 20.49 -19.12
C GLY A 118 11.30 20.67 -19.98
N ASP A 119 11.48 21.37 -21.11
CA ASP A 119 10.40 21.62 -22.07
C ASP A 119 9.96 20.35 -22.82
N ALA A 120 10.79 19.31 -22.85
CA ALA A 120 10.51 18.01 -23.44
C ALA A 120 11.42 16.94 -22.81
N GLY A 121 10.93 15.69 -22.80
CA GLY A 121 11.68 14.54 -22.28
C GLY A 121 10.91 13.25 -22.36
N GLU A 122 11.54 12.17 -21.92
CA GLU A 122 10.94 10.86 -21.74
C GLU A 122 11.06 10.46 -20.27
N MET A 123 10.03 9.80 -19.73
CA MET A 123 9.99 9.40 -18.32
C MET A 123 9.23 8.08 -18.21
N ASP A 124 9.73 7.18 -17.37
CA ASP A 124 8.94 6.06 -16.86
C ASP A 124 8.03 6.58 -15.75
N PHE A 125 6.73 6.59 -15.98
CA PHE A 125 5.76 7.12 -15.00
C PHE A 125 5.74 6.31 -13.72
N TYR A 126 5.90 4.99 -13.80
CA TYR A 126 5.88 4.16 -12.60
C TYR A 126 7.06 4.48 -11.69
N GLU A 127 8.27 4.48 -12.22
CA GLU A 127 9.49 4.81 -11.45
C GLU A 127 9.46 6.24 -10.91
N ALA A 128 9.00 7.19 -11.72
CA ALA A 128 8.91 8.60 -11.35
C ALA A 128 7.91 8.83 -10.21
N PHE A 129 6.73 8.18 -10.26
CA PHE A 129 5.75 8.26 -9.17
C PHE A 129 6.17 7.41 -7.95
N ALA A 130 6.91 6.32 -8.14
CA ALA A 130 7.48 5.57 -7.02
C ALA A 130 8.45 6.44 -6.21
N ASP A 131 9.35 7.18 -6.88
CA ASP A 131 10.25 8.13 -6.23
C ASP A 131 9.47 9.28 -5.53
N LEU A 132 8.51 9.89 -6.21
CA LEU A 132 7.69 10.96 -5.65
C LEU A 132 6.89 10.48 -4.42
N THR A 133 6.31 9.29 -4.48
CA THR A 133 5.50 8.77 -3.35
C THR A 133 6.35 8.40 -2.14
N ILE A 134 7.59 7.96 -2.30
CA ILE A 134 8.52 7.80 -1.17
C ILE A 134 8.83 9.15 -0.53
N LYS A 135 9.12 10.16 -1.34
CA LYS A 135 9.44 11.51 -0.86
C LYS A 135 8.28 12.14 -0.10
N THR A 136 7.10 12.10 -0.68
CA THR A 136 5.88 12.63 -0.03
C THR A 136 5.53 11.86 1.23
N SER A 137 5.61 10.52 1.21
CA SER A 137 5.30 9.69 2.38
C SER A 137 6.29 9.90 3.52
N THR A 138 7.59 9.93 3.24
CA THR A 138 8.60 10.20 4.28
C THR A 138 8.43 11.57 4.89
N HIS A 139 8.11 12.60 4.08
CA HIS A 139 7.86 13.94 4.57
C HIS A 139 6.59 14.02 5.43
N CYS A 140 5.48 13.49 4.95
CA CYS A 140 4.19 13.53 5.64
C CYS A 140 4.19 12.71 6.95
N LEU A 141 4.81 11.52 6.93
CA LEU A 141 4.68 10.55 8.02
C LEU A 141 5.80 10.61 9.04
N LEU A 142 7.01 10.99 8.62
CA LEU A 142 8.21 10.98 9.45
C LEU A 142 8.83 12.38 9.66
N GLY A 143 8.28 13.37 8.97
CA GLY A 143 8.67 14.78 9.10
C GLY A 143 9.81 15.22 8.16
N ALA A 144 9.96 16.55 8.05
CA ALA A 144 10.91 17.20 7.14
C ALA A 144 12.37 16.78 7.39
N GLU A 145 12.76 16.60 8.64
CA GLU A 145 14.12 16.18 8.97
C GLU A 145 14.46 14.81 8.37
N PHE A 146 13.54 13.84 8.48
CA PHE A 146 13.72 12.53 7.89
C PHE A 146 13.74 12.65 6.36
N ARG A 147 12.81 13.40 5.79
CA ARG A 147 12.72 13.64 4.34
C ARG A 147 14.02 14.14 3.74
N TYR A 148 14.65 15.13 4.32
CA TYR A 148 15.81 15.80 3.74
C TYR A 148 17.15 15.19 4.13
N SER A 149 17.21 14.33 5.15
CA SER A 149 18.48 13.74 5.60
C SER A 149 18.61 12.23 5.34
N LEU A 150 17.52 11.49 5.24
CA LEU A 150 17.53 10.03 5.22
C LEU A 150 16.74 9.38 4.07
N THR A 151 15.95 10.15 3.29
CA THR A 151 15.05 9.55 2.30
C THR A 151 15.78 8.70 1.26
N ASP A 152 16.92 9.11 0.75
CA ASP A 152 17.62 8.36 -0.29
C ASP A 152 18.16 7.02 0.23
N GLU A 153 18.64 6.98 1.46
CA GLU A 153 19.08 5.74 2.11
C GLU A 153 17.86 4.84 2.43
N PHE A 154 16.81 5.42 2.96
CA PHE A 154 15.55 4.74 3.21
C PHE A 154 14.98 4.15 1.92
N ALA A 155 14.91 4.92 0.83
CA ALA A 155 14.38 4.49 -0.45
C ALA A 155 15.12 3.28 -1.02
N ARG A 156 16.45 3.25 -0.94
CA ARG A 156 17.26 2.10 -1.40
C ARG A 156 16.90 0.81 -0.64
N HIS A 157 16.85 0.86 0.69
CA HIS A 157 16.47 -0.30 1.50
C HIS A 157 15.01 -0.67 1.33
N TYR A 158 14.15 0.32 1.14
CA TYR A 158 12.72 0.10 0.91
C TYR A 158 12.48 -0.61 -0.43
N HIS A 159 13.21 -0.23 -1.48
CA HIS A 159 13.16 -0.91 -2.79
C HIS A 159 13.60 -2.38 -2.68
N ASP A 160 14.73 -2.66 -2.01
CA ASP A 160 15.20 -4.03 -1.75
C ASP A 160 14.17 -4.87 -1.00
N LEU A 161 13.43 -4.25 -0.07
CA LEU A 161 12.37 -4.91 0.69
C LEU A 161 11.16 -5.24 -0.19
N GLY A 162 10.76 -4.31 -1.07
CA GLY A 162 9.65 -4.46 -2.02
C GLY A 162 9.90 -5.58 -3.03
N GLU A 163 11.05 -5.57 -3.69
CA GLU A 163 11.42 -6.62 -4.64
C GLU A 163 11.40 -8.02 -4.01
N ALA A 164 11.79 -8.14 -2.76
CA ALA A 164 11.76 -9.41 -2.06
C ALA A 164 10.32 -9.86 -1.72
N ALA A 165 9.39 -8.92 -1.50
CA ALA A 165 7.97 -9.24 -1.32
C ALA A 165 7.37 -9.79 -2.61
N ASP A 166 7.66 -9.14 -3.74
CA ASP A 166 7.16 -9.56 -5.06
C ASP A 166 7.76 -10.92 -5.49
N ALA A 167 9.01 -11.15 -5.17
CA ALA A 167 9.70 -12.40 -5.49
C ALA A 167 9.27 -13.61 -4.64
N ALA A 168 8.63 -13.39 -3.49
CA ALA A 168 8.31 -14.47 -2.53
C ALA A 168 7.46 -15.61 -3.11
N GLY A 169 6.70 -15.34 -4.20
CA GLY A 169 5.87 -16.34 -4.87
C GLY A 169 6.43 -16.89 -6.20
N THR A 170 7.53 -16.34 -6.73
CA THR A 170 7.92 -16.54 -8.13
C THR A 170 9.33 -17.12 -8.36
N VAL A 171 10.23 -17.02 -7.38
CA VAL A 171 11.62 -17.49 -7.52
C VAL A 171 11.78 -18.97 -7.23
N ASP A 172 12.72 -19.60 -7.92
CA ASP A 172 13.11 -20.98 -7.62
C ASP A 172 13.85 -21.08 -6.27
N HIS A 173 13.95 -22.30 -5.71
CA HIS A 173 14.56 -22.53 -4.41
C HIS A 173 16.03 -22.07 -4.31
N ALA A 174 16.78 -22.05 -5.41
CA ALA A 174 18.19 -21.65 -5.40
C ALA A 174 18.32 -20.12 -5.27
N GLN A 175 17.41 -19.36 -5.87
CA GLN A 175 17.36 -17.90 -5.79
C GLN A 175 16.66 -17.39 -4.53
N GLN A 176 15.78 -18.19 -3.95
CA GLN A 176 14.93 -17.83 -2.82
C GLN A 176 15.75 -17.39 -1.59
N LYS A 177 16.87 -18.08 -1.32
CA LYS A 177 17.73 -17.72 -0.19
C LYS A 177 18.35 -16.32 -0.36
N ALA A 178 18.87 -15.99 -1.53
CA ALA A 178 19.48 -14.69 -1.79
C ALA A 178 18.48 -13.54 -1.66
N VAL A 179 17.25 -13.76 -2.15
CA VAL A 179 16.14 -12.81 -2.03
C VAL A 179 15.76 -12.58 -0.57
N TYR A 180 15.63 -13.65 0.22
CA TYR A 180 15.29 -13.54 1.63
C TYR A 180 16.41 -12.91 2.46
N ASP A 181 17.68 -13.26 2.19
CA ASP A 181 18.83 -12.61 2.83
C ASP A 181 18.88 -11.11 2.53
N ARG A 182 18.50 -10.67 1.30
CA ARG A 182 18.40 -9.26 0.93
C ARG A 182 17.25 -8.56 1.66
N ARG A 183 16.07 -9.18 1.68
CA ARG A 183 14.92 -8.71 2.45
C ARG A 183 15.27 -8.46 3.92
N ASP A 184 15.90 -9.45 4.55
CA ASP A 184 16.17 -9.39 5.99
C ASP A 184 17.21 -8.31 6.32
N ARG A 185 18.22 -8.11 5.44
CA ARG A 185 19.15 -6.98 5.56
C ARG A 185 18.46 -5.64 5.37
N ALA A 186 17.61 -5.51 4.35
CA ALA A 186 16.88 -4.28 4.07
C ALA A 186 15.93 -3.92 5.21
N ARG A 187 15.17 -4.90 5.72
CA ARG A 187 14.30 -4.70 6.88
C ARG A 187 15.07 -4.24 8.10
N LYS A 188 16.23 -4.88 8.37
CA LYS A 188 17.08 -4.47 9.51
C LYS A 188 17.57 -3.03 9.34
N ALA A 189 18.08 -2.67 8.18
CA ALA A 189 18.57 -1.32 7.91
C ALA A 189 17.46 -0.26 8.06
N LEU A 190 16.26 -0.50 7.52
CA LEU A 190 15.10 0.38 7.71
C LEU A 190 14.72 0.52 9.18
N GLY A 191 14.73 -0.60 9.91
CA GLY A 191 14.47 -0.60 11.36
C GLY A 191 15.49 0.24 12.12
N ASP A 192 16.78 0.05 11.84
CA ASP A 192 17.86 0.79 12.49
C ASP A 192 17.74 2.31 12.27
N LEU A 193 17.42 2.75 11.04
CA LEU A 193 17.21 4.17 10.71
C LEU A 193 16.05 4.79 11.51
N ILE A 194 14.94 4.06 11.61
CA ILE A 194 13.75 4.55 12.33
C ILE A 194 14.02 4.54 13.83
N ILE A 195 14.65 3.49 14.38
CA ILE A 195 14.98 3.38 15.81
C ILE A 195 15.99 4.47 16.22
N GLU A 196 16.97 4.77 15.37
CA GLU A 196 17.88 5.89 15.62
C GLU A 196 17.11 7.21 15.75
N ARG A 197 16.10 7.44 14.92
CA ARG A 197 15.25 8.63 15.00
C ARG A 197 14.42 8.65 16.29
N ILE A 198 13.83 7.51 16.68
CA ILE A 198 13.10 7.36 17.95
C ILE A 198 14.01 7.74 19.14
N ASN A 199 15.23 7.20 19.17
CA ASN A 199 16.19 7.46 20.23
C ASN A 199 16.63 8.93 20.27
N ARG A 200 16.84 9.55 19.11
CA ARG A 200 17.19 10.97 19.02
C ARG A 200 16.09 11.85 19.62
N ARG A 201 14.81 11.62 19.26
CA ARG A 201 13.66 12.37 19.81
C ARG A 201 13.56 12.21 21.32
N ARG A 202 13.67 10.99 21.83
CA ARG A 202 13.64 10.73 23.29
C ARG A 202 14.76 11.43 24.02
N ASN A 203 16.00 11.38 23.51
CA ASN A 203 17.16 12.00 24.12
C ASN A 203 17.09 13.53 24.11
N ALA A 204 16.50 14.12 23.08
CA ALA A 204 16.28 15.56 22.96
C ALA A 204 15.05 16.05 23.74
N GLY A 205 14.16 15.15 24.18
CA GLY A 205 12.87 15.51 24.79
C GLY A 205 11.91 16.19 23.79
N GLU A 206 12.08 15.90 22.48
CA GLU A 206 11.29 16.50 21.43
C GLU A 206 10.01 15.70 21.18
N THR A 207 8.92 16.43 20.96
CA THR A 207 7.63 15.87 20.53
C THR A 207 7.27 16.45 19.18
N HIS A 208 6.91 15.59 18.25
CA HIS A 208 6.59 15.96 16.87
C HIS A 208 5.12 15.66 16.54
N ASP A 209 4.56 16.44 15.62
CA ASP A 209 3.19 16.23 15.15
C ASP A 209 3.17 15.37 13.86
N ASP A 210 3.72 14.15 13.95
CA ASP A 210 3.80 13.19 12.86
C ASP A 210 3.34 11.78 13.28
N LEU A 211 3.27 10.85 12.32
CA LEU A 211 2.78 9.49 12.57
C LEU A 211 3.77 8.69 13.43
N LEU A 212 5.07 8.94 13.31
CA LEU A 212 6.07 8.27 14.14
C LEU A 212 5.81 8.57 15.62
N GLN A 213 5.49 9.83 15.96
CA GLN A 213 5.15 10.22 17.33
C GLN A 213 3.87 9.52 17.80
N VAL A 214 2.86 9.41 16.94
CA VAL A 214 1.62 8.68 17.28
C VAL A 214 1.91 7.24 17.68
N TYR A 215 2.85 6.56 17.01
CA TYR A 215 3.21 5.19 17.37
C TYR A 215 4.08 5.12 18.61
N MET A 216 5.02 6.06 18.79
CA MET A 216 5.85 6.15 20.01
C MET A 216 5.03 6.33 21.28
N ASP A 217 3.94 7.11 21.19
CA ASP A 217 3.05 7.43 22.32
C ASP A 217 1.91 6.41 22.49
N ALA A 218 1.79 5.46 21.56
CA ALA A 218 0.69 4.52 21.57
C ALA A 218 0.73 3.59 22.78
N THR A 219 -0.43 3.43 23.41
CA THR A 219 -0.65 2.47 24.49
C THR A 219 -1.70 1.46 24.05
N LEU A 220 -1.40 0.19 24.19
CA LEU A 220 -2.32 -0.92 23.93
C LEU A 220 -3.36 -1.01 25.07
N LEU A 221 -4.46 -1.74 24.81
CA LEU A 221 -5.56 -1.87 25.80
C LEU A 221 -5.15 -2.55 27.11
N ASP A 222 -4.09 -3.35 27.09
CA ASP A 222 -3.50 -3.98 28.27
C ASP A 222 -2.55 -3.05 29.06
N GLY A 223 -2.38 -1.81 28.60
CA GLY A 223 -1.51 -0.81 29.21
C GLY A 223 -0.05 -0.89 28.75
N SER A 224 0.33 -1.85 27.90
CA SER A 224 1.67 -1.94 27.34
C SER A 224 1.91 -0.92 26.22
N HIS A 225 3.19 -0.64 25.94
CA HIS A 225 3.61 0.17 24.81
C HIS A 225 4.19 -0.71 23.71
N LEU A 226 4.17 -0.20 22.49
CA LEU A 226 4.87 -0.84 21.38
C LEU A 226 6.38 -0.78 21.61
N SER A 227 7.10 -1.85 21.28
CA SER A 227 8.57 -1.80 21.24
C SER A 227 9.05 -0.93 20.08
N ASP A 228 10.30 -0.48 20.12
CA ASP A 228 10.87 0.34 19.04
C ASP A 228 10.89 -0.42 17.70
N GLU A 229 11.10 -1.74 17.73
CA GLU A 229 11.04 -2.61 16.56
C GLU A 229 9.60 -2.70 16.00
N GLN A 230 8.60 -2.74 16.89
CA GLN A 230 7.20 -2.74 16.48
C GLN A 230 6.82 -1.38 15.89
N VAL A 231 7.24 -0.28 16.50
CA VAL A 231 7.04 1.08 15.94
C VAL A 231 7.68 1.19 14.57
N ALA A 232 8.93 0.75 14.40
CA ALA A 232 9.62 0.76 13.12
C ALA A 232 8.88 -0.11 12.07
N GLY A 233 8.45 -1.29 12.47
CA GLY A 233 7.67 -2.19 11.60
C GLY A 233 6.33 -1.59 11.16
N MET A 234 5.63 -0.88 12.06
CA MET A 234 4.39 -0.18 11.74
C MET A 234 4.60 0.97 10.76
N VAL A 235 5.71 1.72 10.89
CA VAL A 235 6.09 2.75 9.91
C VAL A 235 6.32 2.12 8.53
N VAL A 236 7.12 1.05 8.47
CA VAL A 236 7.40 0.34 7.21
C VAL A 236 6.11 -0.20 6.59
N TRP A 237 5.22 -0.80 7.40
CA TRP A 237 3.93 -1.30 6.92
C TRP A 237 3.06 -0.18 6.33
N PHE A 238 2.95 0.95 7.01
CA PHE A 238 2.11 2.05 6.55
C PHE A 238 2.65 2.67 5.26
N MET A 239 3.96 2.82 5.16
CA MET A 239 4.61 3.26 3.92
C MET A 239 4.41 2.25 2.80
N PHE A 240 4.51 0.94 3.09
CA PHE A 240 4.29 -0.11 2.11
C PHE A 240 2.86 -0.07 1.54
N ALA A 241 1.87 0.15 2.41
CA ALA A 241 0.48 0.29 1.98
C ALA A 241 0.25 1.52 1.09
N GLY A 242 0.92 2.64 1.37
CA GLY A 242 0.72 3.91 0.67
C GLY A 242 1.57 4.12 -0.59
N HIS A 243 2.72 3.46 -0.71
CA HIS A 243 3.68 3.71 -1.78
C HIS A 243 3.23 3.13 -3.13
N HIS A 244 3.25 1.81 -3.28
CA HIS A 244 2.97 1.16 -4.57
C HIS A 244 1.54 1.40 -5.07
N THR A 245 0.57 1.44 -4.18
CA THR A 245 -0.83 1.70 -4.53
C THR A 245 -1.01 3.12 -5.08
N SER A 246 -0.38 4.12 -4.46
CA SER A 246 -0.45 5.51 -4.90
C SER A 246 0.32 5.73 -6.20
N ALA A 247 1.54 5.19 -6.32
CA ALA A 247 2.35 5.31 -7.53
C ALA A 247 1.65 4.71 -8.75
N ASN A 248 1.13 3.48 -8.62
CA ASN A 248 0.38 2.82 -9.69
C ASN A 248 -0.87 3.61 -10.10
N THR A 249 -1.66 4.08 -9.12
CA THR A 249 -2.88 4.83 -9.40
C THR A 249 -2.56 6.15 -10.12
N ALA A 250 -1.52 6.87 -9.69
CA ALA A 250 -1.09 8.10 -10.33
C ALA A 250 -0.58 7.87 -11.76
N ALA A 251 0.26 6.84 -11.96
CA ALA A 251 0.76 6.48 -13.28
C ALA A 251 -0.39 6.15 -14.25
N TRP A 252 -1.32 5.28 -13.85
CA TRP A 252 -2.48 4.95 -14.68
C TRP A 252 -3.40 6.15 -14.91
N THR A 253 -3.53 7.04 -13.92
CA THR A 253 -4.31 8.28 -14.10
C THR A 253 -3.75 9.11 -15.25
N LEU A 254 -2.44 9.34 -15.33
CA LEU A 254 -1.83 10.08 -16.45
C LEU A 254 -1.90 9.32 -17.78
N VAL A 255 -1.71 8.00 -17.77
CA VAL A 255 -1.83 7.18 -18.99
C VAL A 255 -3.24 7.29 -19.57
N GLU A 256 -4.27 7.17 -18.75
CA GLU A 256 -5.66 7.22 -19.24
C GLU A 256 -6.07 8.65 -19.61
N LEU A 257 -5.61 9.68 -18.93
CA LEU A 257 -5.81 11.07 -19.37
C LEU A 257 -5.15 11.33 -20.74
N ALA A 258 -3.97 10.75 -21.00
CA ALA A 258 -3.33 10.88 -22.31
C ALA A 258 -4.08 10.07 -23.41
N ARG A 259 -4.73 8.97 -23.06
CA ARG A 259 -5.55 8.16 -24.00
C ARG A 259 -6.91 8.76 -24.34
N TYR A 260 -7.45 9.56 -23.42
CA TYR A 260 -8.79 10.14 -23.52
C TYR A 260 -8.72 11.66 -23.36
N PRO A 261 -8.26 12.40 -24.39
CA PRO A 261 -8.02 13.85 -24.33
C PRO A 261 -9.28 14.66 -24.02
N GLU A 262 -10.47 14.15 -24.33
CA GLU A 262 -11.74 14.77 -23.98
C GLU A 262 -11.94 14.84 -22.45
N TYR A 263 -11.67 13.75 -21.73
CA TYR A 263 -11.71 13.75 -20.26
C TYR A 263 -10.58 14.56 -19.65
N ALA A 264 -9.37 14.51 -20.27
CA ALA A 264 -8.25 15.34 -19.83
C ALA A 264 -8.62 16.84 -19.87
N ALA A 265 -9.28 17.30 -20.93
CA ALA A 265 -9.71 18.69 -21.04
C ALA A 265 -10.72 19.08 -19.96
N GLU A 266 -11.70 18.21 -19.66
CA GLU A 266 -12.70 18.45 -18.62
C GLU A 266 -12.08 18.47 -17.22
N VAL A 267 -11.21 17.51 -16.91
CA VAL A 267 -10.49 17.43 -15.61
C VAL A 267 -9.57 18.63 -15.45
N THR A 268 -8.84 19.04 -16.51
CA THR A 268 -7.98 20.21 -16.46
C THR A 268 -8.80 21.48 -16.20
N ALA A 269 -9.95 21.64 -16.87
CA ALA A 269 -10.83 22.80 -16.66
C ALA A 269 -11.37 22.85 -15.21
N GLU A 270 -11.70 21.71 -14.60
CA GLU A 270 -12.11 21.64 -13.20
C GLU A 270 -10.98 22.09 -12.26
N VAL A 271 -9.74 21.62 -12.51
CA VAL A 271 -8.55 22.00 -11.73
C VAL A 271 -8.24 23.49 -11.89
N ASP A 272 -8.29 24.02 -13.11
CA ASP A 272 -8.06 25.44 -13.40
C ASP A 272 -9.09 26.33 -12.66
N GLN A 273 -10.37 25.93 -12.64
CA GLN A 273 -11.40 26.62 -11.89
C GLN A 273 -11.14 26.61 -10.37
N LEU A 274 -10.63 25.52 -9.83
CA LEU A 274 -10.24 25.44 -8.43
C LEU A 274 -9.14 26.46 -8.12
N PHE A 275 -8.05 26.44 -8.89
CA PHE A 275 -6.90 27.33 -8.67
C PHE A 275 -7.17 28.80 -9.03
N ALA A 276 -8.24 29.11 -9.77
CA ALA A 276 -8.70 30.47 -9.92
C ALA A 276 -9.26 31.09 -8.62
N THR A 277 -9.67 30.26 -7.66
CA THR A 277 -10.29 30.66 -6.40
C THR A 277 -9.51 30.27 -5.14
N GLU A 278 -8.71 29.24 -5.21
CA GLU A 278 -7.89 28.73 -4.11
C GLU A 278 -6.41 29.07 -4.39
N THR A 279 -5.76 29.71 -3.44
CA THR A 279 -4.33 30.06 -3.56
C THR A 279 -3.39 28.94 -3.09
N GLU A 280 -3.92 28.00 -2.30
CA GLU A 280 -3.17 26.88 -1.76
C GLU A 280 -3.97 25.59 -1.85
N LEU A 281 -3.28 24.49 -2.13
CA LEU A 281 -3.88 23.17 -2.12
C LEU A 281 -4.13 22.72 -0.67
N SER A 282 -5.39 22.44 -0.36
CA SER A 282 -5.81 21.89 0.93
C SER A 282 -6.65 20.64 0.70
N PHE A 283 -6.77 19.79 1.71
CA PHE A 283 -7.66 18.62 1.65
C PHE A 283 -9.12 19.04 1.37
N ARG A 284 -9.54 20.20 1.89
CA ARG A 284 -10.86 20.77 1.60
C ARG A 284 -10.99 21.21 0.15
N ALA A 285 -9.95 21.79 -0.44
CA ALA A 285 -9.93 22.19 -1.84
C ALA A 285 -10.05 20.96 -2.76
N LEU A 286 -9.31 19.89 -2.48
CA LEU A 286 -9.40 18.63 -3.25
C LEU A 286 -10.81 18.05 -3.31
N ARG A 287 -11.63 18.21 -2.28
CA ARG A 287 -13.04 17.77 -2.27
C ARG A 287 -13.95 18.57 -3.19
N LYS A 288 -13.46 19.65 -3.80
CA LYS A 288 -14.18 20.43 -4.82
C LYS A 288 -13.89 19.95 -6.24
N LEU A 289 -13.20 18.82 -6.41
CA LEU A 289 -12.83 18.19 -7.67
C LEU A 289 -13.62 16.88 -7.88
N PRO A 290 -14.96 16.91 -8.01
CA PRO A 290 -15.77 15.69 -8.15
C PRO A 290 -15.48 14.92 -9.45
N LEU A 291 -15.12 15.61 -10.54
CA LEU A 291 -14.78 14.96 -11.81
C LEU A 291 -13.45 14.20 -11.69
N MET A 292 -12.42 14.84 -11.13
CA MET A 292 -11.14 14.19 -10.83
C MET A 292 -11.35 13.01 -9.88
N GLU A 293 -12.14 13.15 -8.83
CA GLU A 293 -12.46 12.04 -7.91
C GLU A 293 -13.13 10.88 -8.65
N GLY A 294 -14.11 11.17 -9.50
CA GLY A 294 -14.79 10.18 -10.34
C GLY A 294 -13.83 9.46 -11.29
N PHE A 295 -12.94 10.23 -11.92
CA PHE A 295 -11.91 9.68 -12.80
C PHE A 295 -10.94 8.73 -12.05
N ILE A 296 -10.44 9.13 -10.89
CA ILE A 296 -9.57 8.26 -10.05
C ILE A 296 -10.31 6.99 -9.62
N ARG A 297 -11.60 7.08 -9.26
CA ARG A 297 -12.40 5.89 -8.93
C ARG A 297 -12.52 4.94 -10.11
N GLU A 298 -12.66 5.45 -11.34
CA GLU A 298 -12.69 4.64 -12.55
C GLU A 298 -11.31 4.02 -12.85
N ILE A 299 -10.22 4.74 -12.60
CA ILE A 299 -8.87 4.17 -12.68
C ILE A 299 -8.72 2.99 -11.70
N LEU A 300 -9.13 3.16 -10.45
CA LEU A 300 -9.09 2.08 -9.45
C LEU A 300 -9.95 0.86 -9.83
N ARG A 301 -11.05 1.08 -10.55
CA ARG A 301 -11.88 -0.02 -11.07
C ARG A 301 -11.21 -0.75 -12.24
N ALA A 302 -10.64 0.00 -13.19
CA ALA A 302 -10.08 -0.54 -14.43
C ALA A 302 -8.66 -1.08 -14.24
N HIS A 303 -7.86 -0.43 -13.39
CA HIS A 303 -6.45 -0.71 -13.13
C HIS A 303 -6.19 -0.80 -11.61
N PRO A 304 -6.82 -1.76 -10.91
CA PRO A 304 -6.64 -1.87 -9.46
C PRO A 304 -5.17 -2.15 -9.13
N PRO A 305 -4.54 -1.42 -8.21
CA PRO A 305 -3.16 -1.68 -7.80
C PRO A 305 -2.98 -3.05 -7.13
N LEU A 306 -4.07 -3.61 -6.58
CA LEU A 306 -4.15 -4.96 -6.08
C LEU A 306 -5.24 -5.70 -6.86
N ASN A 307 -4.85 -6.64 -7.70
CA ASN A 307 -5.77 -7.41 -8.55
C ASN A 307 -6.48 -8.55 -7.82
N ALA A 308 -6.01 -8.93 -6.64
CA ALA A 308 -6.62 -9.94 -5.77
C ALA A 308 -6.32 -9.65 -4.30
N LEU A 309 -7.28 -9.95 -3.44
CA LEU A 309 -7.14 -9.88 -1.98
C LEU A 309 -7.41 -11.27 -1.40
N CYS A 310 -6.46 -11.78 -0.62
CA CYS A 310 -6.50 -13.15 -0.12
C CYS A 310 -7.14 -13.23 1.27
N ARG A 311 -7.80 -14.35 1.51
CA ARG A 311 -8.26 -14.79 2.83
C ARG A 311 -7.94 -16.27 2.99
N ARG A 312 -7.58 -16.67 4.20
CA ARG A 312 -7.50 -18.09 4.56
C ARG A 312 -8.86 -18.53 5.08
N VAL A 313 -9.40 -19.61 4.52
CA VAL A 313 -10.60 -20.24 5.05
C VAL A 313 -10.21 -20.91 6.38
N MET A 314 -10.85 -20.48 7.47
CA MET A 314 -10.66 -21.01 8.83
C MET A 314 -11.82 -21.88 9.27
N GLN A 315 -12.97 -21.62 8.71
CA GLN A 315 -14.22 -22.37 8.90
C GLN A 315 -15.00 -22.34 7.59
N ASP A 316 -15.87 -23.32 7.39
CA ASP A 316 -16.73 -23.40 6.22
C ASP A 316 -17.41 -22.08 5.91
N PHE A 317 -17.29 -21.63 4.67
CA PHE A 317 -17.86 -20.38 4.19
C PHE A 317 -18.93 -20.67 3.12
N HIS A 318 -20.16 -20.28 3.41
CA HIS A 318 -21.26 -20.41 2.48
C HIS A 318 -21.46 -19.13 1.66
N TYR A 319 -21.49 -19.27 0.35
CA TYR A 319 -21.84 -18.19 -0.57
C TYR A 319 -22.80 -18.73 -1.65
N LYS A 320 -24.03 -18.24 -1.68
CA LYS A 320 -25.10 -18.78 -2.54
C LYS A 320 -25.20 -20.32 -2.37
N ASP A 321 -25.11 -21.07 -3.45
CA ASP A 321 -25.16 -22.53 -3.45
C ASP A 321 -23.76 -23.18 -3.28
N TYR A 322 -22.73 -22.38 -3.01
CA TYR A 322 -21.34 -22.86 -2.85
C TYR A 322 -20.98 -23.02 -1.37
N LEU A 323 -20.30 -24.13 -1.09
CA LEU A 323 -19.59 -24.37 0.17
C LEU A 323 -18.09 -24.28 -0.10
N ILE A 324 -17.41 -23.38 0.59
CA ILE A 324 -15.98 -23.15 0.50
C ILE A 324 -15.36 -23.60 1.82
N GLU A 325 -14.55 -24.68 1.76
CA GLU A 325 -13.91 -25.37 2.90
C GLU A 325 -12.42 -24.97 3.06
#